data_4a19bed2649872a1eb8e2c187e340fd4
#
_entry.id   4a19bed2649872a1eb8e2c187e340fd4
#
_cell.length_a   1.000
_cell.length_b   1.000
_cell.length_c   1.000
_cell.angle_alpha   90.00
_cell.angle_beta   90.00
_cell.angle_gamma   90.00
#
_symmetry.space_group_name_H-M   'P 1'
#
loop_
_entity.id
_entity.type
_entity.pdbx_description
1 polymer ?
#
loop_
_entity_poly.entity_id
_entity_poly.type
_entity_poly.pdbx_seq_one_letter_code
_entity_poly.pdbx_strand_id
1 'polypeptide(L)'
;MKAPHPQQLVLLELQKLDQKESALRHRRQAHPAHETVRELAGRLADLQRAAVTQVAVISDCEREVARIEDEIQRVRARRDRQ
;
A
#
# COMPACT_ATOMS: atom_id res chain seq x y z
N MET A 1 31.30 -53.62 8.31
CA MET A 1 30.67 -52.36 8.00
C MET A 1 29.19 -52.39 8.38
N LYS A 2 28.81 -51.56 9.31
CA LYS A 2 27.44 -51.57 9.77
C LYS A 2 26.60 -50.72 8.85
N ALA A 3 25.44 -51.22 8.41
CA ALA A 3 24.49 -50.48 7.68
C ALA A 3 23.96 -49.29 8.53
N PRO A 4 23.63 -48.14 7.93
CA PRO A 4 23.07 -47.03 8.69
C PRO A 4 21.81 -47.45 9.42
N HIS A 5 21.70 -47.02 10.66
CA HIS A 5 20.50 -47.28 11.44
C HIS A 5 19.29 -46.60 10.79
N PRO A 6 18.11 -47.25 10.75
CA PRO A 6 16.92 -46.63 10.13
C PRO A 6 16.61 -45.24 10.65
N GLN A 7 16.87 -44.97 11.92
CA GLN A 7 16.69 -43.64 12.52
C GLN A 7 17.63 -42.60 11.90
N GLN A 8 18.84 -42.98 11.56
CA GLN A 8 19.79 -42.08 10.90
C GLN A 8 19.37 -41.75 9.47
N LEU A 9 18.79 -42.73 8.76
CA LEU A 9 18.23 -42.47 7.41
C LEU A 9 17.05 -41.52 7.45
N VAL A 10 16.19 -41.67 8.43
CA VAL A 10 15.05 -40.74 8.63
C VAL A 10 15.55 -39.34 8.94
N LEU A 11 16.55 -39.19 9.79
CA LEU A 11 17.17 -37.91 10.11
C LEU A 11 17.78 -37.24 8.89
N LEU A 12 18.44 -38.00 8.03
CA LEU A 12 19.01 -37.50 6.79
C LEU A 12 17.93 -37.03 5.82
N GLU A 13 16.83 -37.76 5.72
CA GLU A 13 15.70 -37.37 4.90
C GLU A 13 15.03 -36.07 5.39
N LEU A 14 14.84 -35.96 6.71
CA LEU A 14 14.32 -34.73 7.34
C LEU A 14 15.23 -33.55 7.07
N GLN A 15 16.54 -33.74 7.19
CA GLN A 15 17.54 -32.70 6.93
C GLN A 15 17.46 -32.21 5.48
N LYS A 16 17.32 -33.13 4.52
CA LYS A 16 17.17 -32.81 3.12
C LYS A 16 15.88 -32.03 2.87
N LEU A 17 14.77 -32.39 3.51
CA LEU A 17 13.50 -31.69 3.40
C LEU A 17 13.61 -30.27 3.97
N ASP A 18 14.28 -30.13 5.13
CA ASP A 18 14.50 -28.82 5.75
C ASP A 18 15.36 -27.93 4.85
N GLN A 19 16.38 -28.47 4.21
CA GLN A 19 17.21 -27.73 3.27
C GLN A 19 16.42 -27.28 2.04
N LYS A 20 15.56 -28.16 1.51
CA LYS A 20 14.69 -27.80 0.38
C LYS A 20 13.70 -26.72 0.76
N GLU A 21 13.13 -26.82 1.94
CA GLU A 21 12.18 -25.80 2.44
C GLU A 21 12.88 -24.46 2.58
N SER A 22 14.08 -24.43 3.18
CA SER A 22 14.87 -23.20 3.32
C SER A 22 15.23 -22.59 1.98
N ALA A 23 15.63 -23.42 1.00
CA ALA A 23 15.94 -22.97 -0.35
C ALA A 23 14.71 -22.38 -1.05
N LEU A 24 13.55 -23.00 -0.88
CA LEU A 24 12.31 -22.50 -1.46
C LEU A 24 11.88 -21.19 -0.83
N ARG A 25 12.00 -21.05 0.48
CA ARG A 25 11.74 -19.78 1.18
C ARG A 25 12.64 -18.68 0.68
N HIS A 26 13.94 -18.98 0.53
CA HIS A 26 14.91 -18.01 0.03
C HIS A 26 14.57 -17.57 -1.41
N ARG A 27 14.26 -18.53 -2.28
CA ARG A 27 13.82 -18.25 -3.64
C ARG A 27 12.56 -17.38 -3.65
N ARG A 28 11.61 -17.69 -2.80
CA ARG A 28 10.35 -16.94 -2.69
C ARG A 28 10.61 -15.51 -2.26
N GLN A 29 11.50 -15.30 -1.29
CA GLN A 29 11.88 -13.97 -0.80
C GLN A 29 12.68 -13.17 -1.83
N ALA A 30 13.51 -13.85 -2.61
CA ALA A 30 14.36 -13.24 -3.61
C ALA A 30 13.68 -13.10 -4.98
N HIS A 31 12.45 -13.59 -5.13
CA HIS A 31 11.76 -13.56 -6.43
C HIS A 31 11.52 -12.12 -6.89
N PRO A 32 11.81 -11.80 -8.18
CA PRO A 32 11.60 -10.45 -8.71
C PRO A 32 10.19 -9.92 -8.54
N ALA A 33 9.18 -10.80 -8.46
CA ALA A 33 7.81 -10.41 -8.23
C ALA A 33 7.62 -9.68 -6.89
N HIS A 34 8.41 -9.97 -5.87
CA HIS A 34 8.35 -9.28 -4.59
C HIS A 34 8.75 -7.81 -4.71
N GLU A 35 9.78 -7.54 -5.50
CA GLU A 35 10.18 -6.15 -5.75
C GLU A 35 9.10 -5.40 -6.50
N THR A 36 8.53 -6.03 -7.51
CA THR A 36 7.42 -5.44 -8.28
C THR A 36 6.23 -5.15 -7.38
N VAL A 37 5.88 -6.09 -6.50
CA VAL A 37 4.78 -5.90 -5.53
C VAL A 37 5.08 -4.74 -4.59
N ARG A 38 6.30 -4.63 -4.08
CA ARG A 38 6.71 -3.51 -3.21
C ARG A 38 6.66 -2.18 -3.94
N GLU A 39 7.13 -2.13 -5.18
CA GLU A 39 7.06 -0.92 -5.99
C GLU A 39 5.61 -0.50 -6.24
N LEU A 40 4.76 -1.44 -6.60
CA LEU A 40 3.35 -1.16 -6.83
C LEU A 40 2.65 -0.71 -5.55
N ALA A 41 2.96 -1.34 -4.42
CA ALA A 41 2.43 -0.93 -3.12
C ALA A 41 2.87 0.49 -2.75
N GLY A 42 4.14 0.83 -3.03
CA GLY A 42 4.66 2.17 -2.83
C GLY A 42 3.96 3.21 -3.70
N ARG A 43 3.77 2.91 -4.98
CA ARG A 43 3.04 3.78 -5.91
C ARG A 43 1.59 3.96 -5.50
N LEU A 44 0.95 2.88 -5.06
CA LEU A 44 -0.42 2.94 -4.57
C LEU A 44 -0.53 3.86 -3.34
N ALA A 45 0.39 3.72 -2.39
CA ALA A 45 0.43 4.57 -1.20
C ALA A 45 0.62 6.04 -1.58
N ASP A 46 1.50 6.33 -2.54
CA ASP A 46 1.74 7.69 -3.03
C ASP A 46 0.50 8.27 -3.70
N LEU A 47 -0.17 7.46 -4.52
CA LEU A 47 -1.41 7.88 -5.19
C LEU A 47 -2.53 8.14 -4.19
N GLN A 48 -2.65 7.32 -3.15
CA GLN A 48 -3.63 7.51 -2.09
C GLN A 48 -3.38 8.81 -1.34
N ARG A 49 -2.12 9.12 -1.03
CA ARG A 49 -1.76 10.41 -0.39
C ARG A 49 -2.07 11.59 -1.30
N ALA A 50 -1.75 11.48 -2.58
CA ALA A 50 -2.07 12.52 -3.56
C ALA A 50 -3.58 12.72 -3.69
N ALA A 51 -4.35 11.64 -3.69
CA ALA A 51 -5.81 11.72 -3.74
C ALA A 51 -6.39 12.42 -2.52
N VAL A 52 -5.89 12.11 -1.33
CA VAL A 52 -6.31 12.78 -0.08
C VAL A 52 -6.00 14.28 -0.14
N THR A 53 -4.81 14.65 -0.63
CA THR A 53 -4.42 16.06 -0.81
C THR A 53 -5.36 16.76 -1.78
N GLN A 54 -5.70 16.12 -2.89
CA GLN A 54 -6.61 16.69 -3.89
C GLN A 54 -8.02 16.89 -3.32
N VAL A 55 -8.52 15.92 -2.56
CA VAL A 55 -9.82 16.05 -1.88
C VAL A 55 -9.83 17.25 -0.94
N ALA A 56 -8.75 17.45 -0.19
CA ALA A 56 -8.61 18.61 0.71
C ALA A 56 -8.64 19.93 -0.06
N VAL A 57 -7.93 20.00 -1.20
CA VAL A 57 -7.92 21.20 -2.07
C VAL A 57 -9.33 21.47 -2.61
N ILE A 58 -10.02 20.43 -3.08
CA ILE A 58 -11.39 20.57 -3.58
C ILE A 58 -12.31 21.08 -2.48
N SER A 59 -12.24 20.52 -1.27
CA SER A 59 -13.04 20.99 -0.12
C SER A 59 -12.77 22.45 0.19
N ASP A 60 -11.52 22.87 0.18
CA ASP A 60 -11.15 24.26 0.44
C ASP A 60 -11.71 25.19 -0.64
N CYS A 61 -11.64 24.78 -1.90
CA CYS A 61 -12.22 25.54 -3.02
C CYS A 61 -13.72 25.64 -2.90
N GLU A 62 -14.41 24.58 -2.55
CA GLU A 62 -15.84 24.57 -2.34
C GLU A 62 -16.26 25.54 -1.23
N ARG A 63 -15.52 25.56 -0.13
CA ARG A 63 -15.76 26.51 0.97
C ARG A 63 -15.55 27.95 0.53
N GLU A 64 -14.51 28.19 -0.25
CA GLU A 64 -14.23 29.53 -0.78
C GLU A 64 -15.33 29.98 -1.74
N VAL A 65 -15.80 29.11 -2.61
CA VAL A 65 -16.92 29.40 -3.51
C VAL A 65 -18.18 29.73 -2.71
N ALA A 66 -18.50 28.93 -1.68
CA ALA A 66 -19.65 29.18 -0.81
C ALA A 66 -19.55 30.54 -0.11
N ARG A 67 -18.35 30.87 0.38
CA ARG A 67 -18.10 32.18 1.01
C ARG A 67 -18.34 33.34 0.04
N ILE A 68 -17.86 33.23 -1.18
CA ILE A 68 -18.00 34.25 -2.21
C ILE A 68 -19.48 34.38 -2.59
N GLU A 69 -20.17 33.28 -2.75
CA GLU A 69 -21.61 33.27 -3.05
C GLU A 69 -22.42 33.98 -1.94
N ASP A 70 -22.09 33.72 -0.68
CA ASP A 70 -22.72 34.39 0.46
C ASP A 70 -22.46 35.90 0.43
N GLU A 71 -21.27 36.33 0.11
CA GLU A 71 -20.90 37.74 -0.02
C GLU A 71 -21.72 38.41 -1.16
N ILE A 72 -21.82 37.73 -2.29
CA ILE A 72 -22.60 38.21 -3.43
C ILE A 72 -24.06 38.41 -3.01
N GLN A 73 -24.61 37.45 -2.28
CA GLN A 73 -25.98 37.54 -1.77
C GLN A 73 -26.16 38.75 -0.84
N ARG A 74 -25.21 38.97 0.05
CA ARG A 74 -25.24 40.13 0.98
C ARG A 74 -25.15 41.46 0.24
N VAL A 75 -24.30 41.55 -0.76
CA VAL A 75 -24.15 42.75 -1.56
C VAL A 75 -25.41 43.03 -2.36
N ARG A 76 -26.03 42.02 -2.97
CA ARG A 76 -27.29 42.13 -3.69
C ARG A 76 -28.42 42.55 -2.77
N ALA A 77 -28.51 41.98 -1.60
CA ALA A 77 -29.54 42.36 -0.61
C ALA A 77 -29.38 43.80 -0.18
N ARG A 78 -28.16 44.30 0.01
CA ARG A 78 -27.89 45.70 0.34
C ARG A 78 -28.31 46.62 -0.81
N ARG A 79 -27.94 46.26 -2.04
CA ARG A 79 -28.32 47.02 -3.23
C ARG A 79 -29.83 47.10 -3.39
N ASP A 80 -30.55 46.02 -3.15
CA ASP A 80 -32.02 45.96 -3.31
C ASP A 80 -32.75 46.79 -2.24
N ARG A 81 -32.11 47.01 -1.07
CA ARG A 81 -32.67 47.88 -0.02
C ARG A 81 -32.50 49.36 -0.29
N GLN A 82 -31.56 49.69 -1.14
CA GLN A 82 -31.33 51.07 -1.55
C GLN A 82 -32.21 51.41 -2.75
#